data_74a3e90d1d875b1c0bcbb5d7b8b110df
#
_entry.id   74a3e90d1d875b1c0bcbb5d7b8b110df
#
_cell.length_a   1.000
_cell.length_b   1.000
_cell.length_c   1.000
_cell.angle_alpha   90.00
_cell.angle_beta   90.00
_cell.angle_gamma   90.00
#
_symmetry.space_group_name_H-M   'P 1'
#
loop_
_entity.id
_entity.type
_entity.pdbx_description
1 polymer ?
#
loop_
_entity_poly.entity_id
_entity_poly.type
_entity_poly.pdbx_seq_one_letter_code
_entity_poly.pdbx_strand_id
1 'polypeptide(L)'
;MSEVAVQRRLAAILAADVAGYSRMTGADEAGTIAALRQIWSETFKPAVAMRRGRIVKMMGDGALVEFGSVVDAVECAIAIQRAMGERNLTAGRPVEFRIGINLGDIVIEGDDILGDGVNVAARLESQAPPGGILASDVVHAQVSGKVGIMFTDSGEIKLKNIERPLRVWRWDGERAAPTATPAFNFAVPLAADKPSIAALPFEVMGSDPEQEFFADGLVEDILTTLSKLSGLSVIARNSSFVYKGRAVDVRQVARELGVRFVLEGSVRKAGNQIRVTTQLIDATTGIHIWADRFDRTIDDIFAVQDEITLVLATEMQVRLTEGEQARLRYTTTTNVAAWSLWIQGLNYYRNSFTGITQACSCWEKALALDPGSAPLNATLGFLHFVDARHGLTQEPRESAMKKAEAYIARALAIDPENADAHRAASGVLLLKSRFDEATAAARKAIKLGPSLPEVAMFGCFVLTCSGHAAEGIGHIKNAIAMNPNHSPSYLGVLGNAYRLTGRSEEAIAAFRGHHARSPGYGLSDIIMIQEQAGHIEEARETATQLIAARPAFTVSSWLKTQFRVDAEQMAADTASLRAAGIPEQ
;
A
#
# COMPACT_ATOMS: atom_id res chain seq x y z
N MET A 1 34.25 -47.73 -24.97
CA MET A 1 33.35 -46.90 -24.17
C MET A 1 32.58 -46.04 -25.16
N SER A 2 31.32 -46.38 -25.50
CA SER A 2 30.52 -45.58 -26.40
C SER A 2 30.13 -44.29 -25.68
N GLU A 3 30.52 -43.13 -26.25
CA GLU A 3 30.01 -41.82 -25.84
C GLU A 3 28.49 -41.86 -25.93
N VAL A 4 27.82 -41.75 -24.77
CA VAL A 4 26.38 -41.54 -24.74
C VAL A 4 26.15 -40.16 -25.31
N ALA A 5 25.56 -40.10 -26.52
CA ALA A 5 25.22 -38.83 -27.17
C ALA A 5 24.26 -38.07 -26.26
N VAL A 6 24.71 -36.93 -25.71
CA VAL A 6 23.91 -36.03 -24.87
C VAL A 6 22.81 -35.43 -25.75
N GLN A 7 21.57 -35.87 -25.53
CA GLN A 7 20.42 -35.37 -26.31
C GLN A 7 19.94 -34.05 -25.67
N ARG A 8 20.11 -32.94 -26.44
CA ARG A 8 19.59 -31.60 -26.04
C ARG A 8 18.32 -31.27 -26.83
N ARG A 9 17.39 -30.63 -26.15
CA ARG A 9 16.21 -30.08 -26.80
C ARG A 9 15.64 -28.88 -26.04
N LEU A 10 14.91 -28.03 -26.72
CA LEU A 10 14.15 -26.95 -26.14
C LEU A 10 12.84 -27.48 -25.53
N ALA A 11 12.55 -27.13 -24.27
CA ALA A 11 11.33 -27.54 -23.58
C ALA A 11 10.82 -26.43 -22.65
N ALA A 12 9.50 -26.40 -22.44
CA ALA A 12 8.92 -25.60 -21.38
C ALA A 12 8.95 -26.42 -20.07
N ILE A 13 9.49 -25.80 -19.04
CA ILE A 13 9.73 -26.42 -17.73
C ILE A 13 8.84 -25.71 -16.71
N LEU A 14 8.07 -26.48 -15.97
CA LEU A 14 7.26 -26.05 -14.84
C LEU A 14 7.84 -26.66 -13.57
N ALA A 15 8.27 -25.82 -12.63
CA ALA A 15 8.61 -26.19 -11.27
C ALA A 15 7.48 -25.74 -10.33
N ALA A 16 7.05 -26.61 -9.44
CA ALA A 16 6.02 -26.33 -8.46
C ALA A 16 6.45 -26.80 -7.08
N ASP A 17 6.14 -26.03 -6.03
CA ASP A 17 6.43 -26.35 -4.63
C ASP A 17 5.30 -25.89 -3.71
N VAL A 18 5.14 -26.54 -2.54
CA VAL A 18 4.10 -26.17 -1.57
C VAL A 18 4.59 -25.08 -0.65
N ALA A 19 3.90 -23.94 -0.66
CA ALA A 19 4.22 -22.81 0.19
C ALA A 19 4.09 -23.15 1.69
N GLY A 20 5.21 -23.05 2.43
CA GLY A 20 5.21 -23.27 3.87
C GLY A 20 5.08 -24.71 4.34
N TYR A 21 5.46 -25.68 3.52
CA TYR A 21 5.40 -27.12 3.81
C TYR A 21 6.01 -27.50 5.17
N SER A 22 7.22 -27.03 5.48
CA SER A 22 7.89 -27.33 6.76
C SER A 22 7.10 -26.85 7.98
N ARG A 23 6.35 -25.76 7.86
CA ARG A 23 5.47 -25.25 8.93
C ARG A 23 4.22 -26.14 9.07
N MET A 24 3.67 -26.60 7.95
CA MET A 24 2.47 -27.46 7.93
C MET A 24 2.79 -28.84 8.53
N THR A 25 3.91 -29.45 8.15
CA THR A 25 4.37 -30.74 8.69
C THR A 25 4.75 -30.63 10.16
N GLY A 26 5.35 -29.51 10.60
CA GLY A 26 5.62 -29.26 12.01
C GLY A 26 4.35 -29.16 12.89
N ALA A 27 3.22 -28.76 12.31
CA ALA A 27 1.94 -28.68 13.02
C ALA A 27 1.16 -30.03 13.01
N ASP A 28 1.18 -30.76 11.88
CA ASP A 28 0.53 -32.06 11.70
C ASP A 28 1.13 -32.78 10.49
N GLU A 29 2.10 -33.62 10.72
CA GLU A 29 2.82 -34.33 9.68
C GLU A 29 1.92 -35.32 8.91
N ALA A 30 1.18 -36.17 9.64
CA ALA A 30 0.35 -37.23 9.03
C ALA A 30 -0.79 -36.63 8.19
N GLY A 31 -1.49 -35.59 8.69
CA GLY A 31 -2.56 -34.91 7.97
C GLY A 31 -2.04 -34.14 6.76
N THR A 32 -0.87 -33.52 6.86
CA THR A 32 -0.22 -32.78 5.74
C THR A 32 0.16 -33.75 4.61
N ILE A 33 0.79 -34.89 4.94
CA ILE A 33 1.17 -35.91 3.95
C ILE A 33 -0.08 -36.51 3.27
N ALA A 34 -1.13 -36.80 4.03
CA ALA A 34 -2.37 -37.35 3.48
C ALA A 34 -3.05 -36.35 2.51
N ALA A 35 -3.16 -35.08 2.91
CA ALA A 35 -3.72 -34.04 2.08
C ALA A 35 -2.91 -33.83 0.78
N LEU A 36 -1.59 -33.82 0.86
CA LEU A 36 -0.74 -33.70 -0.32
C LEU A 36 -0.87 -34.88 -1.27
N ARG A 37 -0.93 -36.11 -0.76
CA ARG A 37 -1.14 -37.31 -1.61
C ARG A 37 -2.45 -37.20 -2.39
N GLN A 38 -3.50 -36.71 -1.75
CA GLN A 38 -4.78 -36.49 -2.40
C GLN A 38 -4.66 -35.37 -3.48
N ILE A 39 -4.04 -34.23 -3.17
CA ILE A 39 -3.83 -33.15 -4.13
C ILE A 39 -3.02 -33.63 -5.34
N TRP A 40 -1.94 -34.36 -5.11
CA TRP A 40 -1.12 -34.91 -6.19
C TRP A 40 -1.92 -35.86 -7.09
N SER A 41 -2.78 -36.73 -6.52
CA SER A 41 -3.54 -37.71 -7.30
C SER A 41 -4.77 -37.13 -7.99
N GLU A 42 -5.50 -36.22 -7.34
CA GLU A 42 -6.79 -35.73 -7.81
C GLU A 42 -6.73 -34.43 -8.58
N THR A 43 -5.69 -33.60 -8.33
CA THR A 43 -5.57 -32.26 -8.93
C THR A 43 -4.36 -32.15 -9.85
N PHE A 44 -3.15 -32.37 -9.31
CA PHE A 44 -1.92 -32.05 -10.02
C PHE A 44 -1.65 -33.01 -11.21
N LYS A 45 -1.61 -34.31 -10.96
CA LYS A 45 -1.36 -35.32 -12.02
C LYS A 45 -2.39 -35.28 -13.15
N PRO A 46 -3.70 -35.18 -12.88
CA PRO A 46 -4.70 -35.02 -13.95
C PRO A 46 -4.51 -33.74 -14.77
N ALA A 47 -4.20 -32.61 -14.15
CA ALA A 47 -3.95 -31.35 -14.85
C ALA A 47 -2.75 -31.44 -15.79
N VAL A 48 -1.65 -32.06 -15.34
CA VAL A 48 -0.45 -32.30 -16.14
C VAL A 48 -0.76 -33.24 -17.33
N ALA A 49 -1.45 -34.35 -17.09
CA ALA A 49 -1.81 -35.31 -18.11
C ALA A 49 -2.73 -34.72 -19.18
N MET A 50 -3.72 -33.91 -18.78
CA MET A 50 -4.64 -33.22 -19.69
C MET A 50 -3.93 -32.30 -20.67
N ARG A 51 -2.80 -31.71 -20.28
CA ARG A 51 -1.96 -30.81 -21.08
C ARG A 51 -0.73 -31.52 -21.66
N ARG A 52 -0.74 -32.84 -21.71
CA ARG A 52 0.35 -33.65 -22.31
C ARG A 52 1.73 -33.38 -21.70
N GLY A 53 1.76 -32.98 -20.43
CA GLY A 53 2.98 -32.79 -19.66
C GLY A 53 3.56 -34.12 -19.18
N ARG A 54 4.87 -34.18 -19.06
CA ARG A 54 5.60 -35.30 -18.46
C ARG A 54 6.10 -34.88 -17.06
N ILE A 55 5.63 -35.54 -16.01
CA ILE A 55 6.22 -35.37 -14.69
C ILE A 55 7.59 -36.05 -14.70
N VAL A 56 8.63 -35.23 -14.57
CA VAL A 56 10.01 -35.71 -14.56
C VAL A 56 10.37 -36.23 -13.18
N LYS A 57 9.99 -35.45 -12.15
CA LYS A 57 10.39 -35.74 -10.77
C LYS A 57 9.37 -35.20 -9.78
N MET A 58 9.10 -36.00 -8.75
CA MET A 58 8.37 -35.56 -7.55
C MET A 58 9.37 -35.45 -6.40
N MET A 59 9.43 -34.32 -5.73
CA MET A 59 10.42 -34.01 -4.70
C MET A 59 9.72 -33.66 -3.36
N GLY A 60 9.08 -34.68 -2.76
CA GLY A 60 8.35 -34.49 -1.50
C GLY A 60 7.13 -33.57 -1.66
N ASP A 61 7.31 -32.30 -1.41
CA ASP A 61 6.32 -31.22 -1.54
C ASP A 61 6.35 -30.51 -2.90
N GLY A 62 7.35 -30.81 -3.76
CA GLY A 62 7.54 -30.20 -5.08
C GLY A 62 7.43 -31.16 -6.26
N ALA A 63 7.29 -30.61 -7.46
CA ALA A 63 7.29 -31.35 -8.72
C ALA A 63 8.02 -30.59 -9.83
N LEU A 64 8.71 -31.34 -10.69
CA LEU A 64 9.30 -30.85 -11.93
C LEU A 64 8.57 -31.49 -13.10
N VAL A 65 8.04 -30.65 -14.00
CA VAL A 65 7.24 -31.11 -15.15
C VAL A 65 7.77 -30.48 -16.42
N GLU A 66 7.78 -31.28 -17.47
CA GLU A 66 8.22 -30.89 -18.80
C GLU A 66 7.03 -30.87 -19.77
N PHE A 67 7.01 -29.88 -20.66
CA PHE A 67 6.01 -29.74 -21.73
C PHE A 67 6.67 -29.46 -23.06
N GLY A 68 6.11 -30.00 -24.12
CA GLY A 68 6.49 -29.67 -25.49
C GLY A 68 5.95 -28.32 -25.98
N SER A 69 5.03 -27.70 -25.23
CA SER A 69 4.40 -26.43 -25.55
C SER A 69 4.42 -25.50 -24.33
N VAL A 70 4.84 -24.25 -24.54
CA VAL A 70 4.80 -23.20 -23.52
C VAL A 70 3.36 -22.89 -23.12
N VAL A 71 2.43 -22.89 -24.07
CA VAL A 71 1.00 -22.64 -23.83
C VAL A 71 0.43 -23.73 -22.92
N ASP A 72 0.73 -25.00 -23.21
CA ASP A 72 0.28 -26.15 -22.39
C ASP A 72 0.84 -26.06 -20.96
N ALA A 73 2.10 -25.63 -20.79
CA ALA A 73 2.71 -25.46 -19.46
C ALA A 73 2.00 -24.37 -18.65
N VAL A 74 1.74 -23.21 -19.26
CA VAL A 74 1.06 -22.09 -18.59
C VAL A 74 -0.40 -22.44 -18.30
N GLU A 75 -1.13 -23.04 -19.22
CA GLU A 75 -2.51 -23.48 -19.00
C GLU A 75 -2.63 -24.57 -17.94
N CYS A 76 -1.64 -25.48 -17.84
CA CYS A 76 -1.55 -26.44 -16.75
C CYS A 76 -1.37 -25.75 -15.39
N ALA A 77 -0.45 -24.80 -15.30
CA ALA A 77 -0.23 -24.04 -14.08
C ALA A 77 -1.48 -23.27 -13.62
N ILE A 78 -2.18 -22.64 -14.56
CA ILE A 78 -3.46 -21.94 -14.29
C ILE A 78 -4.51 -22.91 -13.78
N ALA A 79 -4.67 -24.06 -14.42
CA ALA A 79 -5.64 -25.08 -14.01
C ALA A 79 -5.36 -25.61 -12.59
N ILE A 80 -4.08 -25.85 -12.26
CA ILE A 80 -3.68 -26.28 -10.92
C ILE A 80 -4.02 -25.21 -9.89
N GLN A 81 -3.64 -23.95 -10.12
CA GLN A 81 -3.88 -22.87 -9.16
C GLN A 81 -5.38 -22.59 -8.97
N ARG A 82 -6.20 -22.66 -10.03
CA ARG A 82 -7.66 -22.54 -9.95
C ARG A 82 -8.27 -23.64 -9.10
N ALA A 83 -7.96 -24.91 -9.40
CA ALA A 83 -8.46 -26.04 -8.65
C ALA A 83 -8.03 -26.01 -7.17
N MET A 84 -6.81 -25.51 -6.89
CA MET A 84 -6.35 -25.30 -5.52
C MET A 84 -7.10 -24.16 -4.83
N GLY A 85 -7.39 -23.07 -5.55
CA GLY A 85 -8.22 -21.98 -5.04
C GLY A 85 -9.61 -22.46 -4.64
N GLU A 86 -10.30 -23.20 -5.51
CA GLU A 86 -11.62 -23.79 -5.23
C GLU A 86 -11.58 -24.76 -4.05
N ARG A 87 -10.61 -25.67 -4.02
CA ARG A 87 -10.41 -26.60 -2.92
C ARG A 87 -10.22 -25.87 -1.59
N ASN A 88 -9.43 -24.83 -1.57
CA ASN A 88 -9.10 -24.08 -0.37
C ASN A 88 -10.29 -23.30 0.21
N LEU A 89 -11.37 -23.05 -0.56
CA LEU A 89 -12.61 -22.44 -0.06
C LEU A 89 -13.34 -23.36 0.95
N THR A 90 -13.20 -24.67 0.80
CA THR A 90 -13.91 -25.68 1.64
C THR A 90 -12.96 -26.47 2.54
N ALA A 91 -11.65 -26.36 2.33
CA ALA A 91 -10.66 -27.12 3.07
C ALA A 91 -10.39 -26.50 4.44
N GLY A 92 -10.42 -27.28 5.50
CA GLY A 92 -10.03 -26.84 6.85
C GLY A 92 -8.55 -26.41 6.96
N ARG A 93 -7.73 -26.76 5.95
CA ARG A 93 -6.32 -26.36 5.83
C ARG A 93 -6.02 -25.99 4.38
N PRO A 94 -5.78 -24.72 4.07
CA PRO A 94 -5.41 -24.29 2.73
C PRO A 94 -3.99 -24.75 2.40
N VAL A 95 -3.81 -25.25 1.17
CA VAL A 95 -2.51 -25.60 0.58
C VAL A 95 -2.35 -24.79 -0.69
N GLU A 96 -1.26 -24.05 -0.78
CA GLU A 96 -0.97 -23.18 -1.92
C GLU A 96 0.32 -23.63 -2.60
N PHE A 97 0.34 -23.68 -3.93
CA PHE A 97 1.57 -23.91 -4.70
C PHE A 97 2.23 -22.59 -5.10
N ARG A 98 3.56 -22.61 -5.17
CA ARG A 98 4.36 -21.67 -5.93
C ARG A 98 4.72 -22.32 -7.24
N ILE A 99 4.56 -21.63 -8.35
CA ILE A 99 4.85 -22.21 -9.67
C ILE A 99 5.77 -21.27 -10.45
N GLY A 100 6.90 -21.81 -10.94
CA GLY A 100 7.85 -21.13 -11.83
C GLY A 100 7.83 -21.79 -13.20
N ILE A 101 7.78 -20.98 -14.28
CA ILE A 101 7.76 -21.49 -15.66
C ILE A 101 8.86 -20.83 -16.49
N ASN A 102 9.67 -21.66 -17.15
CA ASN A 102 10.69 -21.19 -18.08
C ASN A 102 10.72 -22.02 -19.37
N LEU A 103 11.15 -21.41 -20.46
CA LEU A 103 11.48 -22.09 -21.73
C LEU A 103 12.99 -22.07 -21.91
N GLY A 104 13.61 -23.24 -22.05
CA GLY A 104 15.06 -23.32 -22.20
C GLY A 104 15.54 -24.69 -22.69
N ASP A 105 16.82 -24.75 -23.02
CA ASP A 105 17.46 -26.01 -23.39
C ASP A 105 17.61 -26.95 -22.20
N ILE A 106 17.24 -28.20 -22.41
CA ILE A 106 17.42 -29.28 -21.45
C ILE A 106 18.30 -30.38 -22.01
N VAL A 107 19.00 -31.04 -21.11
CA VAL A 107 19.74 -32.28 -21.36
C VAL A 107 18.95 -33.41 -20.74
N ILE A 108 18.68 -34.46 -21.50
CA ILE A 108 17.98 -35.65 -21.03
C ILE A 108 19.03 -36.66 -20.56
N GLU A 109 18.90 -37.11 -19.30
CA GLU A 109 19.75 -38.14 -18.71
C GLU A 109 18.85 -39.22 -18.08
N GLY A 110 18.59 -40.28 -18.83
CA GLY A 110 17.60 -41.29 -18.44
C GLY A 110 16.20 -40.71 -18.36
N ASP A 111 15.60 -40.78 -17.18
CA ASP A 111 14.25 -40.23 -16.91
C ASP A 111 14.31 -38.79 -16.37
N ASP A 112 15.50 -38.24 -16.05
CA ASP A 112 15.69 -36.88 -15.50
C ASP A 112 16.01 -35.86 -16.59
N ILE A 113 15.88 -34.58 -16.25
CA ILE A 113 16.26 -33.44 -17.11
C ILE A 113 17.19 -32.50 -16.35
N LEU A 114 18.23 -32.04 -17.00
CA LEU A 114 19.24 -31.13 -16.47
C LEU A 114 19.40 -29.92 -17.39
N GLY A 115 19.97 -28.85 -16.88
CA GLY A 115 20.36 -27.68 -17.66
C GLY A 115 19.93 -26.35 -17.04
N ASP A 116 20.40 -25.25 -17.61
CA ASP A 116 20.12 -23.91 -17.09
C ASP A 116 18.62 -23.57 -17.13
N GLY A 117 17.91 -24.10 -18.14
CA GLY A 117 16.46 -23.93 -18.25
C GLY A 117 15.69 -24.47 -17.03
N VAL A 118 16.14 -25.61 -16.47
CA VAL A 118 15.57 -26.24 -15.27
C VAL A 118 15.88 -25.39 -14.04
N ASN A 119 17.14 -24.93 -13.92
CA ASN A 119 17.57 -24.07 -12.81
C ASN A 119 16.77 -22.75 -12.77
N VAL A 120 16.53 -22.13 -13.91
CA VAL A 120 15.72 -20.90 -14.01
C VAL A 120 14.30 -21.18 -13.53
N ALA A 121 13.63 -22.25 -13.99
CA ALA A 121 12.27 -22.60 -13.56
C ALA A 121 12.18 -22.81 -12.04
N ALA A 122 13.12 -23.52 -11.42
CA ALA A 122 13.19 -23.74 -9.98
C ALA A 122 13.45 -22.43 -9.19
N ARG A 123 14.24 -21.50 -9.75
CA ARG A 123 14.46 -20.19 -9.11
C ARG A 123 13.23 -19.28 -9.24
N LEU A 124 12.51 -19.34 -10.36
CA LEU A 124 11.25 -18.62 -10.51
C LEU A 124 10.19 -19.16 -9.54
N GLU A 125 10.10 -20.47 -9.38
CA GLU A 125 9.21 -21.12 -8.40
C GLU A 125 9.45 -20.56 -6.99
N SER A 126 10.71 -20.55 -6.52
CA SER A 126 11.06 -20.09 -5.18
C SER A 126 10.75 -18.59 -4.94
N GLN A 127 10.64 -17.80 -5.99
CA GLN A 127 10.28 -16.37 -5.95
C GLN A 127 8.78 -16.12 -6.23
N ALA A 128 8.07 -17.13 -6.69
CA ALA A 128 6.64 -17.01 -6.96
C ALA A 128 5.84 -16.78 -5.66
N PRO A 129 4.79 -15.95 -5.67
CA PRO A 129 3.91 -15.82 -4.52
C PRO A 129 3.12 -17.10 -4.29
N PRO A 130 2.73 -17.42 -3.03
CA PRO A 130 1.81 -18.52 -2.76
C PRO A 130 0.51 -18.37 -3.55
N GLY A 131 0.07 -19.43 -4.24
CA GLY A 131 -1.09 -19.40 -5.13
C GLY A 131 -0.85 -18.76 -6.49
N GLY A 132 0.38 -18.28 -6.76
CA GLY A 132 0.73 -17.57 -7.99
C GLY A 132 1.66 -18.33 -8.94
N ILE A 133 1.92 -17.68 -10.10
CA ILE A 133 2.82 -18.18 -11.16
C ILE A 133 3.82 -17.08 -11.48
N LEU A 134 5.10 -17.45 -11.60
CA LEU A 134 6.15 -16.59 -12.12
C LEU A 134 6.70 -17.17 -13.44
N ALA A 135 6.64 -16.40 -14.51
CA ALA A 135 7.06 -16.82 -15.83
C ALA A 135 8.25 -15.98 -16.33
N SER A 136 9.20 -16.59 -17.04
CA SER A 136 10.27 -15.85 -17.71
C SER A 136 9.73 -15.04 -18.89
N ASP A 137 10.47 -14.00 -19.32
CA ASP A 137 10.10 -13.14 -20.44
C ASP A 137 9.89 -13.93 -21.73
N VAL A 138 10.72 -14.95 -21.97
CA VAL A 138 10.58 -15.87 -23.12
C VAL A 138 9.25 -16.64 -23.09
N VAL A 139 8.78 -17.03 -21.90
CA VAL A 139 7.48 -17.69 -21.72
C VAL A 139 6.36 -16.70 -22.00
N HIS A 140 6.42 -15.51 -21.39
CA HIS A 140 5.42 -14.47 -21.58
C HIS A 140 5.24 -14.09 -23.06
N ALA A 141 6.35 -13.87 -23.78
CA ALA A 141 6.32 -13.54 -25.20
C ALA A 141 5.60 -14.61 -26.05
N GLN A 142 5.66 -15.89 -25.65
CA GLN A 142 5.01 -17.00 -26.37
C GLN A 142 3.52 -17.14 -26.05
N VAL A 143 3.07 -16.73 -24.85
CA VAL A 143 1.68 -16.94 -24.37
C VAL A 143 0.82 -15.69 -24.40
N SER A 144 1.41 -14.51 -24.61
CA SER A 144 0.68 -13.24 -24.67
C SER A 144 -0.42 -13.29 -25.74
N GLY A 145 -1.67 -13.04 -25.32
CA GLY A 145 -2.86 -13.12 -26.19
C GLY A 145 -3.34 -14.54 -26.53
N LYS A 146 -2.70 -15.61 -26.01
CA LYS A 146 -3.07 -17.00 -26.28
C LYS A 146 -3.67 -17.73 -25.07
N VAL A 147 -3.46 -17.22 -23.88
CA VAL A 147 -3.99 -17.77 -22.61
C VAL A 147 -5.00 -16.82 -22.00
N GLY A 148 -6.00 -17.37 -21.29
CA GLY A 148 -7.13 -16.59 -20.72
C GLY A 148 -6.80 -15.81 -19.45
N ILE A 149 -5.53 -15.45 -19.23
CA ILE A 149 -5.07 -14.63 -18.12
C ILE A 149 -4.14 -13.52 -18.59
N MET A 150 -4.01 -12.47 -17.78
CA MET A 150 -3.00 -11.43 -17.98
C MET A 150 -1.89 -11.58 -16.96
N PHE A 151 -0.65 -11.61 -17.42
CA PHE A 151 0.52 -11.52 -16.57
C PHE A 151 0.86 -10.05 -16.32
N THR A 152 1.29 -9.74 -15.09
CA THR A 152 1.83 -8.44 -14.71
C THR A 152 3.35 -8.46 -14.80
N ASP A 153 3.94 -7.46 -15.45
CA ASP A 153 5.39 -7.30 -15.48
C ASP A 153 5.93 -7.06 -14.05
N SER A 154 6.88 -7.88 -13.62
CA SER A 154 7.51 -7.78 -12.31
C SER A 154 8.96 -7.27 -12.40
N GLY A 155 9.36 -6.76 -13.58
CA GLY A 155 10.69 -6.22 -13.82
C GLY A 155 11.78 -7.28 -13.93
N GLU A 156 13.02 -6.84 -13.79
CA GLU A 156 14.19 -7.71 -13.84
C GLU A 156 14.58 -8.16 -12.43
N ILE A 157 14.77 -9.47 -12.25
CA ILE A 157 15.25 -10.05 -11.00
C ILE A 157 16.61 -10.72 -11.19
N LYS A 158 17.48 -10.58 -10.18
CA LYS A 158 18.74 -11.35 -10.09
C LYS A 158 18.47 -12.69 -9.43
N LEU A 159 18.68 -13.76 -10.17
CA LEU A 159 18.56 -15.12 -9.65
C LEU A 159 19.95 -15.63 -9.21
N LYS A 160 19.99 -16.36 -8.09
CA LYS A 160 21.24 -16.90 -7.54
C LYS A 160 21.93 -17.81 -8.56
N ASN A 161 23.21 -17.54 -8.86
CA ASN A 161 24.05 -18.27 -9.84
C ASN A 161 23.57 -18.14 -11.32
N ILE A 162 22.83 -17.09 -11.67
CA ILE A 162 22.51 -16.70 -13.03
C ILE A 162 23.10 -15.32 -13.27
N GLU A 163 24.06 -15.20 -14.21
CA GLU A 163 24.84 -13.98 -14.38
C GLU A 163 24.02 -12.79 -14.88
N ARG A 164 22.98 -13.04 -15.69
CA ARG A 164 22.17 -11.99 -16.29
C ARG A 164 20.86 -11.84 -15.52
N PRO A 165 20.44 -10.60 -15.21
CA PRO A 165 19.09 -10.35 -14.72
C PRO A 165 18.05 -10.91 -15.70
N LEU A 166 16.99 -11.51 -15.15
CA LEU A 166 15.92 -12.10 -15.95
C LEU A 166 14.65 -11.27 -15.74
N ARG A 167 14.07 -10.76 -16.82
CA ARG A 167 12.74 -10.14 -16.77
C ARG A 167 11.68 -11.20 -16.52
N VAL A 168 10.79 -10.93 -15.57
CA VAL A 168 9.79 -11.90 -15.12
C VAL A 168 8.40 -11.32 -15.11
N TRP A 169 7.44 -12.20 -15.33
CA TRP A 169 6.04 -11.89 -15.44
C TRP A 169 5.26 -12.70 -14.42
N ARG A 170 4.37 -12.04 -13.67
CA ARG A 170 3.67 -12.63 -12.53
C ARG A 170 2.17 -12.72 -12.79
N TRP A 171 1.58 -13.82 -12.35
CA TRP A 171 0.15 -13.97 -12.16
C TRP A 171 -0.11 -14.45 -10.72
N ASP A 172 -0.96 -13.72 -9.99
CA ASP A 172 -1.21 -13.93 -8.55
C ASP A 172 -2.36 -14.90 -8.27
N GLY A 173 -2.73 -15.74 -9.23
CA GLY A 173 -3.89 -16.60 -9.13
C GLY A 173 -5.19 -15.84 -9.47
N GLU A 174 -6.27 -16.59 -9.59
CA GLU A 174 -7.61 -16.02 -9.38
C GLU A 174 -7.88 -15.92 -7.87
N ARG A 175 -7.00 -15.25 -7.15
CA ARG A 175 -7.51 -14.49 -6.02
C ARG A 175 -8.51 -13.57 -6.67
N ALA A 176 -9.81 -13.82 -6.41
CA ALA A 176 -10.89 -13.16 -7.07
C ALA A 176 -10.47 -11.72 -7.38
N ALA A 177 -10.18 -11.47 -8.64
CA ALA A 177 -10.27 -10.10 -9.13
C ALA A 177 -11.59 -9.71 -8.54
N PRO A 178 -11.64 -8.80 -7.54
CA PRO A 178 -12.86 -8.58 -6.77
C PRO A 178 -13.93 -8.58 -7.83
N THR A 179 -14.83 -9.61 -7.75
CA THR A 179 -15.90 -9.81 -8.72
C THR A 179 -16.30 -8.44 -9.09
N ALA A 180 -16.26 -8.04 -10.34
CA ALA A 180 -16.45 -6.65 -10.73
C ALA A 180 -17.82 -6.23 -10.13
N THR A 181 -17.78 -5.99 -8.85
CA THR A 181 -18.65 -5.07 -8.15
C THR A 181 -18.52 -3.87 -9.03
N PRO A 182 -19.58 -3.34 -9.67
CA PRO A 182 -19.45 -2.24 -10.58
C PRO A 182 -18.40 -1.37 -9.94
N ALA A 183 -17.25 -1.22 -10.60
CA ALA A 183 -16.15 -0.49 -10.03
C ALA A 183 -16.74 0.88 -9.79
N PHE A 184 -17.22 1.10 -8.55
CA PHE A 184 -17.45 2.44 -8.07
C PHE A 184 -16.06 3.02 -8.14
N ASN A 185 -15.81 3.61 -9.29
CA ASN A 185 -14.56 4.27 -9.55
C ASN A 185 -14.56 5.48 -8.62
N PHE A 186 -14.02 5.28 -7.39
CA PHE A 186 -13.80 6.37 -6.45
C PHE A 186 -12.72 7.32 -6.96
N ALA A 187 -12.14 7.05 -8.14
CA ALA A 187 -11.28 7.99 -8.83
C ALA A 187 -12.13 9.20 -9.22
N VAL A 188 -12.22 10.13 -8.30
CA VAL A 188 -12.65 11.49 -8.60
C VAL A 188 -11.51 12.11 -9.38
N PRO A 189 -11.71 12.58 -10.62
CA PRO A 189 -10.69 13.33 -11.33
C PRO A 189 -10.25 14.50 -10.45
N LEU A 190 -8.96 14.76 -10.40
CA LEU A 190 -8.45 16.00 -9.79
C LEU A 190 -9.17 17.19 -10.44
N ALA A 191 -9.46 18.22 -9.66
CA ALA A 191 -10.18 19.39 -10.15
C ALA A 191 -9.50 19.92 -11.43
N ALA A 192 -10.21 19.89 -12.55
CA ALA A 192 -9.67 20.25 -13.87
C ALA A 192 -9.27 21.72 -14.00
N ASP A 193 -9.72 22.55 -13.06
CA ASP A 193 -9.46 24.00 -12.99
C ASP A 193 -8.17 24.36 -12.24
N LYS A 194 -7.48 23.38 -11.61
CA LYS A 194 -6.23 23.59 -10.89
C LYS A 194 -5.08 22.84 -11.52
N PRO A 195 -3.88 23.43 -11.61
CA PRO A 195 -2.69 22.67 -11.96
C PRO A 195 -2.49 21.51 -10.99
N SER A 196 -1.98 20.39 -11.49
CA SER A 196 -1.78 19.17 -10.70
C SER A 196 -0.37 18.62 -10.93
N ILE A 197 0.31 18.21 -9.85
CA ILE A 197 1.68 17.73 -9.87
C ILE A 197 1.86 16.42 -9.12
N ALA A 198 2.72 15.55 -9.65
CA ALA A 198 3.34 14.45 -8.93
C ALA A 198 4.86 14.65 -8.92
N ALA A 199 5.51 14.40 -7.79
CA ALA A 199 6.97 14.32 -7.74
C ALA A 199 7.39 12.85 -7.63
N LEU A 200 8.22 12.40 -8.56
CA LEU A 200 8.79 11.06 -8.54
C LEU A 200 9.95 10.98 -7.55
N PRO A 201 10.26 9.78 -7.03
CA PRO A 201 11.47 9.58 -6.23
C PRO A 201 12.69 10.04 -7.02
N PHE A 202 13.56 10.83 -6.40
CA PHE A 202 14.77 11.27 -7.07
C PHE A 202 15.78 10.11 -7.16
N GLU A 203 16.44 10.01 -8.30
CA GLU A 203 17.48 9.01 -8.52
C GLU A 203 18.72 9.33 -7.67
N VAL A 204 19.28 8.29 -7.07
CA VAL A 204 20.53 8.39 -6.30
C VAL A 204 21.67 7.81 -7.10
N MET A 205 22.70 8.62 -7.36
CA MET A 205 23.91 8.18 -8.04
C MET A 205 24.91 7.61 -7.02
N GLY A 206 24.69 6.36 -6.58
CA GLY A 206 25.54 5.65 -5.61
C GLY A 206 24.78 4.50 -4.94
N SER A 207 25.49 3.68 -4.18
CA SER A 207 24.93 2.52 -3.46
C SER A 207 24.80 2.74 -1.94
N ASP A 208 24.93 3.99 -1.49
CA ASP A 208 24.84 4.34 -0.07
C ASP A 208 23.38 4.51 0.36
N PRO A 209 22.86 3.66 1.26
CA PRO A 209 21.50 3.76 1.75
C PRO A 209 21.16 5.11 2.41
N GLU A 210 22.13 5.79 3.03
CA GLU A 210 21.90 7.11 3.61
C GLU A 210 21.55 8.16 2.56
N GLN A 211 22.10 8.04 1.34
CA GLN A 211 21.78 8.94 0.25
C GLN A 211 20.36 8.72 -0.28
N GLU A 212 19.84 7.48 -0.26
CA GLU A 212 18.44 7.21 -0.62
C GLU A 212 17.47 7.88 0.34
N PHE A 213 17.71 7.77 1.65
CA PHE A 213 16.86 8.45 2.65
C PHE A 213 16.90 9.96 2.48
N PHE A 214 18.07 10.51 2.16
CA PHE A 214 18.23 11.93 1.91
C PHE A 214 17.43 12.39 0.69
N ALA A 215 17.53 11.68 -0.43
CA ALA A 215 16.78 11.99 -1.65
C ALA A 215 15.26 11.87 -1.44
N ASP A 216 14.82 10.81 -0.76
CA ASP A 216 13.41 10.60 -0.42
C ASP A 216 12.86 11.73 0.48
N GLY A 217 13.66 12.18 1.44
CA GLY A 217 13.30 13.27 2.33
C GLY A 217 13.16 14.61 1.61
N LEU A 218 14.05 14.90 0.68
CA LEU A 218 13.99 16.10 -0.14
C LEU A 218 12.68 16.17 -0.94
N VAL A 219 12.28 15.07 -1.60
CA VAL A 219 11.01 14.99 -2.34
C VAL A 219 9.81 15.10 -1.39
N GLU A 220 9.88 14.49 -0.21
CA GLU A 220 8.82 14.56 0.81
C GLU A 220 8.55 16.01 1.24
N ASP A 221 9.62 16.76 1.53
CA ASP A 221 9.50 18.15 1.98
C ASP A 221 8.99 19.07 0.86
N ILE A 222 9.44 18.85 -0.38
CA ILE A 222 8.91 19.57 -1.55
C ILE A 222 7.40 19.31 -1.69
N LEU A 223 6.97 18.04 -1.66
CA LEU A 223 5.55 17.67 -1.73
C LEU A 223 4.74 18.27 -0.58
N THR A 224 5.27 18.21 0.64
CA THR A 224 4.61 18.75 1.84
C THR A 224 4.43 20.26 1.73
N THR A 225 5.44 20.97 1.25
CA THR A 225 5.39 22.43 1.09
C THR A 225 4.41 22.82 -0.03
N LEU A 226 4.47 22.16 -1.19
CA LEU A 226 3.51 22.38 -2.28
C LEU A 226 2.07 22.08 -1.87
N SER A 227 1.85 21.08 -1.01
CA SER A 227 0.51 20.69 -0.53
C SER A 227 -0.20 21.75 0.33
N LYS A 228 0.53 22.77 0.78
CA LYS A 228 -0.04 23.94 1.51
C LYS A 228 -0.64 24.98 0.57
N LEU A 229 -0.41 24.87 -0.73
CA LEU A 229 -0.94 25.80 -1.73
C LEU A 229 -2.35 25.41 -2.14
N SER A 230 -3.31 26.30 -1.89
CA SER A 230 -4.73 26.06 -2.21
C SER A 230 -5.02 26.01 -3.71
N GLY A 231 -4.17 26.67 -4.52
CA GLY A 231 -4.27 26.71 -5.98
C GLY A 231 -3.65 25.52 -6.71
N LEU A 232 -3.10 24.51 -5.99
CA LEU A 232 -2.39 23.38 -6.56
C LEU A 232 -2.97 22.05 -6.05
N SER A 233 -3.10 21.07 -6.93
CA SER A 233 -3.41 19.69 -6.57
C SER A 233 -2.12 18.88 -6.55
N VAL A 234 -1.74 18.34 -5.40
CA VAL A 234 -0.48 17.59 -5.22
C VAL A 234 -0.77 16.14 -4.95
N ILE A 235 -0.17 15.26 -5.76
CA ILE A 235 -0.27 13.80 -5.53
C ILE A 235 0.55 13.42 -4.29
N ALA A 236 -0.06 12.64 -3.42
CA ALA A 236 0.60 12.14 -2.21
C ALA A 236 1.82 11.29 -2.55
N ARG A 237 2.86 11.41 -1.73
CA ARG A 237 4.10 10.62 -1.85
C ARG A 237 3.84 9.13 -2.06
N ASN A 238 2.93 8.53 -1.28
CA ASN A 238 2.64 7.09 -1.36
C ASN A 238 2.21 6.65 -2.76
N SER A 239 1.59 7.52 -3.54
CA SER A 239 1.14 7.22 -4.89
C SER A 239 2.24 7.41 -5.93
N SER A 240 3.16 8.37 -5.76
CA SER A 240 4.27 8.57 -6.67
C SER A 240 5.47 7.66 -6.38
N PHE A 241 5.67 7.24 -5.13
CA PHE A 241 6.80 6.39 -4.74
C PHE A 241 6.66 4.91 -5.11
N VAL A 242 5.51 4.48 -5.62
CA VAL A 242 5.37 3.14 -6.24
C VAL A 242 6.24 2.99 -7.50
N TYR A 243 6.69 4.11 -8.07
CA TYR A 243 7.57 4.14 -9.25
C TYR A 243 9.06 4.10 -8.88
N LYS A 244 9.42 4.06 -7.59
CA LYS A 244 10.82 4.03 -7.14
C LYS A 244 11.58 2.83 -7.73
N GLY A 245 12.73 3.13 -8.35
CA GLY A 245 13.59 2.12 -8.97
C GLY A 245 13.05 1.52 -10.28
N ARG A 246 12.01 2.12 -10.87
CA ARG A 246 11.44 1.70 -12.15
C ARG A 246 11.79 2.70 -13.23
N ALA A 247 12.21 2.22 -14.40
CA ALA A 247 12.25 3.06 -15.60
C ALA A 247 10.81 3.21 -16.14
N VAL A 248 10.25 4.40 -16.00
CA VAL A 248 8.85 4.67 -16.36
C VAL A 248 8.77 5.84 -17.35
N ASP A 249 7.80 5.78 -18.25
CA ASP A 249 7.46 6.92 -19.12
C ASP A 249 6.64 7.93 -18.30
N VAL A 250 7.14 9.16 -18.19
CA VAL A 250 6.49 10.27 -17.46
C VAL A 250 5.04 10.49 -17.91
N ARG A 251 4.75 10.33 -19.19
CA ARG A 251 3.40 10.45 -19.73
C ARG A 251 2.48 9.32 -19.24
N GLN A 252 3.03 8.13 -19.05
CA GLN A 252 2.29 7.01 -18.49
C GLN A 252 1.99 7.28 -17.01
N VAL A 253 3.00 7.68 -16.24
CA VAL A 253 2.84 8.05 -14.81
C VAL A 253 1.77 9.13 -14.65
N ALA A 254 1.82 10.18 -15.48
CA ALA A 254 0.87 11.27 -15.41
C ALA A 254 -0.57 10.82 -15.71
N ARG A 255 -0.77 9.90 -16.68
CA ARG A 255 -2.09 9.30 -16.94
C ARG A 255 -2.59 8.46 -15.77
N GLU A 256 -1.72 7.65 -15.18
CA GLU A 256 -2.06 6.76 -14.06
C GLU A 256 -2.41 7.56 -12.79
N LEU A 257 -1.71 8.66 -12.55
CA LEU A 257 -1.92 9.53 -11.39
C LEU A 257 -2.92 10.67 -11.64
N GLY A 258 -3.34 10.87 -12.89
CA GLY A 258 -4.28 11.93 -13.26
C GLY A 258 -3.71 13.34 -13.14
N VAL A 259 -2.40 13.53 -13.34
CA VAL A 259 -1.72 14.84 -13.21
C VAL A 259 -1.29 15.40 -14.55
N ARG A 260 -1.13 16.74 -14.58
CA ARG A 260 -0.56 17.43 -15.72
C ARG A 260 0.97 17.52 -15.63
N PHE A 261 1.50 17.83 -14.46
CA PHE A 261 2.92 18.06 -14.28
C PHE A 261 3.58 16.93 -13.51
N VAL A 262 4.81 16.60 -13.89
CA VAL A 262 5.64 15.62 -13.18
C VAL A 262 6.99 16.27 -12.89
N LEU A 263 7.42 16.21 -11.63
CA LEU A 263 8.75 16.55 -11.17
C LEU A 263 9.61 15.29 -11.11
N GLU A 264 10.74 15.32 -11.77
CA GLU A 264 11.80 14.33 -11.69
C GLU A 264 13.10 14.96 -11.20
N GLY A 265 14.02 14.15 -10.71
CA GLY A 265 15.31 14.65 -10.30
C GLY A 265 16.30 13.56 -9.91
N SER A 266 17.50 14.01 -9.60
CA SER A 266 18.55 13.15 -9.06
C SER A 266 19.31 13.88 -7.95
N VAL A 267 19.86 13.08 -7.02
CA VAL A 267 20.69 13.59 -5.92
C VAL A 267 22.01 12.84 -5.92
N ARG A 268 23.09 13.61 -5.79
CA ARG A 268 24.43 13.08 -5.57
C ARG A 268 25.07 13.79 -4.39
N LYS A 269 25.51 13.02 -3.41
CA LYS A 269 26.24 13.51 -2.23
C LYS A 269 27.70 13.06 -2.32
N ALA A 270 28.63 13.99 -2.09
CA ALA A 270 30.06 13.71 -2.01
C ALA A 270 30.67 14.49 -0.82
N GLY A 271 30.84 13.80 0.31
CA GLY A 271 31.20 14.44 1.58
C GLY A 271 30.11 15.46 2.01
N ASN A 272 30.51 16.73 2.18
CA ASN A 272 29.59 17.83 2.54
C ASN A 272 28.97 18.52 1.32
N GLN A 273 29.31 18.12 0.10
CA GLN A 273 28.76 18.69 -1.13
C GLN A 273 27.58 17.86 -1.62
N ILE A 274 26.52 18.54 -2.03
CA ILE A 274 25.36 17.95 -2.67
C ILE A 274 25.16 18.57 -4.05
N ARG A 275 24.76 17.71 -4.99
CA ARG A 275 24.23 18.13 -6.28
C ARG A 275 22.81 17.62 -6.41
N VAL A 276 21.88 18.51 -6.59
CA VAL A 276 20.49 18.21 -6.87
C VAL A 276 20.19 18.68 -8.29
N THR A 277 19.71 17.77 -9.14
CA THR A 277 19.23 18.12 -10.47
C THR A 277 17.74 17.86 -10.49
N THR A 278 16.96 18.81 -10.97
CA THR A 278 15.50 18.71 -11.02
C THR A 278 14.97 19.17 -12.36
N GLN A 279 13.86 18.59 -12.79
CA GLN A 279 13.17 19.00 -14.01
C GLN A 279 11.66 18.86 -13.84
N LEU A 280 10.92 19.87 -14.32
CA LEU A 280 9.47 19.90 -14.36
C LEU A 280 9.01 19.65 -15.80
N ILE A 281 8.17 18.64 -15.98
CA ILE A 281 7.69 18.18 -17.29
C ILE A 281 6.18 18.39 -17.36
N ASP A 282 5.70 19.06 -18.41
CA ASP A 282 4.29 19.01 -18.79
C ASP A 282 4.03 17.66 -19.49
N ALA A 283 3.45 16.73 -18.77
CA ALA A 283 3.25 15.38 -19.25
C ALA A 283 2.19 15.26 -20.37
N THR A 284 1.39 16.30 -20.61
CA THR A 284 0.44 16.33 -21.73
C THR A 284 1.18 16.50 -23.07
N THR A 285 2.25 17.27 -23.06
CA THR A 285 3.09 17.57 -24.24
C THR A 285 4.40 16.77 -24.24
N GLY A 286 4.89 16.39 -23.04
CA GLY A 286 6.22 15.81 -22.82
C GLY A 286 7.34 16.83 -22.89
N ILE A 287 7.02 18.12 -22.82
CA ILE A 287 7.99 19.22 -22.85
C ILE A 287 8.51 19.50 -21.45
N HIS A 288 9.82 19.64 -21.31
CA HIS A 288 10.45 20.12 -20.10
C HIS A 288 10.19 21.62 -19.98
N ILE A 289 9.38 22.03 -18.99
CA ILE A 289 9.03 23.43 -18.76
C ILE A 289 10.18 24.13 -18.04
N TRP A 290 10.82 23.40 -17.13
CA TRP A 290 11.93 23.89 -16.35
C TRP A 290 12.89 22.76 -16.01
N ALA A 291 14.19 23.07 -15.97
CA ALA A 291 15.23 22.17 -15.47
C ALA A 291 16.35 23.00 -14.88
N ASP A 292 16.87 22.60 -13.71
CA ASP A 292 17.97 23.28 -13.06
C ASP A 292 18.85 22.33 -12.26
N ARG A 293 20.04 22.83 -11.89
CA ARG A 293 21.04 22.10 -11.12
C ARG A 293 21.56 22.96 -9.98
N PHE A 294 21.43 22.44 -8.77
CA PHE A 294 21.86 23.05 -7.53
C PHE A 294 23.12 22.36 -7.01
N ASP A 295 24.25 23.07 -7.05
CA ASP A 295 25.52 22.62 -6.44
C ASP A 295 25.68 23.42 -5.12
N ARG A 296 25.50 22.78 -3.97
CA ARG A 296 25.47 23.40 -2.64
C ARG A 296 26.16 22.54 -1.59
N THR A 297 26.29 23.07 -0.38
CA THR A 297 26.64 22.24 0.79
C THR A 297 25.40 21.57 1.38
N ILE A 298 25.59 20.51 2.16
CA ILE A 298 24.47 19.82 2.80
C ILE A 298 23.71 20.74 3.77
N ASP A 299 24.40 21.72 4.35
CA ASP A 299 23.80 22.70 5.27
C ASP A 299 22.84 23.65 4.55
N ASP A 300 22.98 23.83 3.23
CA ASP A 300 22.15 24.68 2.39
C ASP A 300 20.92 23.94 1.83
N ILE A 301 20.69 22.67 2.18
CA ILE A 301 19.62 21.85 1.56
C ILE A 301 18.24 22.49 1.68
N PHE A 302 17.94 23.13 2.79
CA PHE A 302 16.64 23.77 2.99
C PHE A 302 16.45 24.99 2.09
N ALA A 303 17.52 25.75 1.82
CA ALA A 303 17.49 26.82 0.84
C ALA A 303 17.24 26.29 -0.58
N VAL A 304 17.80 25.12 -0.92
CA VAL A 304 17.53 24.43 -2.20
C VAL A 304 16.07 23.99 -2.29
N GLN A 305 15.51 23.43 -1.21
CA GLN A 305 14.10 23.06 -1.16
C GLN A 305 13.18 24.27 -1.40
N ASP A 306 13.44 25.38 -0.71
CA ASP A 306 12.65 26.60 -0.84
C ASP A 306 12.74 27.17 -2.28
N GLU A 307 13.94 27.17 -2.87
CA GLU A 307 14.17 27.64 -4.24
C GLU A 307 13.43 26.77 -5.25
N ILE A 308 13.53 25.44 -5.17
CA ILE A 308 12.80 24.50 -6.04
C ILE A 308 11.29 24.73 -5.91
N THR A 309 10.77 24.80 -4.68
CA THR A 309 9.34 24.91 -4.44
C THR A 309 8.76 26.22 -4.97
N LEU A 310 9.47 27.33 -4.82
CA LEU A 310 9.06 28.63 -5.33
C LEU A 310 9.04 28.65 -6.87
N VAL A 311 10.07 28.09 -7.49
CA VAL A 311 10.14 27.98 -8.96
C VAL A 311 9.01 27.10 -9.49
N LEU A 312 8.75 25.93 -8.89
CA LEU A 312 7.66 25.05 -9.28
C LEU A 312 6.30 25.76 -9.23
N ALA A 313 6.02 26.49 -8.14
CA ALA A 313 4.78 27.27 -8.02
C ALA A 313 4.67 28.34 -9.12
N THR A 314 5.78 29.00 -9.46
CA THR A 314 5.82 30.03 -10.50
C THR A 314 5.63 29.45 -11.90
N GLU A 315 6.36 28.39 -12.25
CA GLU A 315 6.30 27.77 -13.58
C GLU A 315 4.93 27.12 -13.86
N MET A 316 4.28 26.59 -12.82
CA MET A 316 2.91 26.08 -12.92
C MET A 316 1.84 27.19 -12.86
N GLN A 317 2.23 28.46 -12.81
CA GLN A 317 1.34 29.63 -12.76
C GLN A 317 0.34 29.60 -11.58
N VAL A 318 0.77 29.06 -10.44
CA VAL A 318 -0.04 29.03 -9.22
C VAL A 318 -0.14 30.44 -8.65
N ARG A 319 -1.36 30.96 -8.47
CA ARG A 319 -1.58 32.24 -7.79
C ARG A 319 -1.40 32.06 -6.29
N LEU A 320 -0.40 32.69 -5.73
CA LEU A 320 -0.08 32.64 -4.30
C LEU A 320 -0.72 33.81 -3.57
N THR A 321 -1.37 33.55 -2.45
CA THR A 321 -1.72 34.59 -1.46
C THR A 321 -0.49 35.00 -0.63
N GLU A 322 -0.52 36.18 0.03
CA GLU A 322 0.59 36.59 0.91
C GLU A 322 0.90 35.55 2.00
N GLY A 323 -0.13 34.95 2.60
CA GLY A 323 0.03 33.89 3.59
C GLY A 323 0.65 32.61 3.02
N GLU A 324 0.33 32.26 1.77
CA GLU A 324 0.92 31.10 1.08
C GLU A 324 2.37 31.31 0.72
N GLN A 325 2.76 32.54 0.31
CA GLN A 325 4.17 32.91 0.09
C GLN A 325 5.02 32.76 1.34
N ALA A 326 4.47 33.12 2.51
CA ALA A 326 5.15 32.92 3.78
C ALA A 326 5.29 31.41 4.13
N ARG A 327 4.28 30.58 3.79
CA ARG A 327 4.29 29.13 4.04
C ARG A 327 5.23 28.36 3.13
N LEU A 328 5.58 28.85 1.95
CA LEU A 328 6.56 28.23 1.06
C LEU A 328 7.98 28.15 1.66
N ARG A 329 8.29 29.01 2.64
CA ARG A 329 9.56 29.02 3.37
C ARG A 329 9.55 28.15 4.63
N TYR A 330 8.55 27.31 4.79
CA TYR A 330 8.36 26.54 6.01
C TYR A 330 8.99 25.15 5.88
N THR A 331 10.06 24.94 6.59
CA THR A 331 10.73 23.64 6.71
C THR A 331 10.32 22.88 7.98
N THR A 332 10.40 21.57 7.97
CA THR A 332 10.15 20.73 9.16
C THR A 332 11.12 21.07 10.28
N THR A 333 12.36 21.33 9.92
CA THR A 333 13.45 21.73 10.81
C THR A 333 14.57 22.35 9.97
N THR A 334 15.37 23.24 10.55
CA THR A 334 16.57 23.81 9.94
C THR A 334 17.85 23.06 10.36
N ASN A 335 17.72 22.03 11.19
CA ASN A 335 18.84 21.21 11.66
C ASN A 335 18.90 19.92 10.83
N VAL A 336 19.97 19.75 10.05
CA VAL A 336 20.17 18.59 9.15
C VAL A 336 20.15 17.26 9.89
N ALA A 337 20.73 17.19 11.10
CA ALA A 337 20.73 15.97 11.90
C ALA A 337 19.32 15.63 12.42
N ALA A 338 18.55 16.65 12.86
CA ALA A 338 17.15 16.49 13.22
C ALA A 338 16.30 16.03 12.01
N TRP A 339 16.56 16.62 10.84
CA TRP A 339 15.88 16.25 9.61
C TRP A 339 16.17 14.79 9.20
N SER A 340 17.41 14.34 9.28
CA SER A 340 17.75 12.94 9.00
C SER A 340 17.01 11.96 9.92
N LEU A 341 16.91 12.28 11.21
CA LEU A 341 16.12 11.50 12.18
C LEU A 341 14.62 11.56 11.90
N TRP A 342 14.12 12.72 11.44
CA TRP A 342 12.74 12.86 10.99
C TRP A 342 12.38 11.90 9.87
N ILE A 343 13.17 11.87 8.80
CA ILE A 343 12.98 10.98 7.65
C ILE A 343 13.09 9.50 8.05
N GLN A 344 14.06 9.17 8.90
CA GLN A 344 14.20 7.81 9.44
C GLN A 344 12.93 7.38 10.22
N GLY A 345 12.39 8.27 11.04
CA GLY A 345 11.14 8.04 11.78
C GLY A 345 9.95 7.81 10.86
N LEU A 346 9.81 8.61 9.78
CA LEU A 346 8.77 8.43 8.77
C LEU A 346 8.84 7.04 8.11
N ASN A 347 10.06 6.57 7.83
CA ASN A 347 10.27 5.27 7.23
C ASN A 347 9.82 4.13 8.17
N TYR A 348 10.16 4.19 9.46
CA TYR A 348 9.67 3.22 10.45
C TYR A 348 8.13 3.25 10.56
N TYR A 349 7.54 4.44 10.64
CA TYR A 349 6.09 4.61 10.79
C TYR A 349 5.29 4.03 9.62
N ARG A 350 5.82 4.14 8.39
CA ARG A 350 5.13 3.69 7.16
C ARG A 350 5.25 2.19 6.91
N ASN A 351 6.35 1.56 7.32
CA ASN A 351 6.66 0.18 6.96
C ASN A 351 6.02 -0.87 7.87
N SER A 352 5.63 -0.53 9.10
CA SER A 352 4.93 -1.48 9.98
C SER A 352 4.27 -0.80 11.18
N PHE A 353 3.16 -1.39 11.64
CA PHE A 353 2.57 -1.01 12.93
C PHE A 353 3.52 -1.21 14.11
N THR A 354 4.47 -2.15 14.01
CA THR A 354 5.51 -2.38 15.01
C THR A 354 6.62 -1.31 14.97
N GLY A 355 6.70 -0.54 13.90
CA GLY A 355 7.66 0.58 13.73
C GLY A 355 7.33 1.84 14.53
N ILE A 356 6.17 1.89 15.19
CA ILE A 356 5.73 3.09 15.94
C ILE A 356 6.70 3.45 17.06
N THR A 357 7.20 2.48 17.81
CA THR A 357 8.17 2.71 18.90
C THR A 357 9.49 3.27 18.36
N GLN A 358 9.98 2.74 17.24
CA GLN A 358 11.20 3.21 16.59
C GLN A 358 11.01 4.63 16.01
N ALA A 359 9.86 4.88 15.36
CA ALA A 359 9.50 6.20 14.86
C ALA A 359 9.46 7.25 15.98
N CYS A 360 8.80 6.91 17.10
CA CYS A 360 8.77 7.78 18.30
C CYS A 360 10.18 8.11 18.79
N SER A 361 11.04 7.11 18.96
CA SER A 361 12.44 7.32 19.38
C SER A 361 13.23 8.21 18.42
N CYS A 362 13.05 8.05 17.11
CA CYS A 362 13.71 8.91 16.12
C CYS A 362 13.22 10.36 16.24
N TRP A 363 11.91 10.57 16.35
CA TRP A 363 11.33 11.92 16.40
C TRP A 363 11.58 12.62 17.74
N GLU A 364 11.66 11.90 18.87
CA GLU A 364 12.09 12.47 20.16
C GLU A 364 13.55 12.94 20.09
N LYS A 365 14.44 12.15 19.47
CA LYS A 365 15.85 12.56 19.24
C LYS A 365 15.93 13.75 18.30
N ALA A 366 15.13 13.78 17.22
CA ALA A 366 15.05 14.92 16.31
C ALA A 366 14.58 16.19 17.04
N LEU A 367 13.55 16.06 17.89
CA LEU A 367 13.03 17.19 18.69
C LEU A 367 14.04 17.68 19.75
N ALA A 368 14.89 16.79 20.27
CA ALA A 368 15.97 17.19 21.18
C ALA A 368 17.03 18.06 20.46
N LEU A 369 17.25 17.84 19.17
CA LEU A 369 18.16 18.64 18.33
C LEU A 369 17.51 19.96 17.84
N ASP A 370 16.20 19.98 17.68
CA ASP A 370 15.42 21.17 17.28
C ASP A 370 14.12 21.28 18.08
N PRO A 371 14.19 21.76 19.35
CA PRO A 371 13.02 21.89 20.21
C PRO A 371 11.97 22.89 19.69
N GLY A 372 12.38 23.79 18.78
CA GLY A 372 11.53 24.83 18.17
C GLY A 372 10.71 24.35 16.97
N SER A 373 10.84 23.09 16.56
CA SER A 373 10.09 22.57 15.41
C SER A 373 8.62 22.29 15.77
N ALA A 374 7.70 23.05 15.16
CA ALA A 374 6.26 22.81 15.28
C ALA A 374 5.84 21.47 14.61
N PRO A 375 6.34 21.10 13.41
CA PRO A 375 6.00 19.81 12.78
C PRO A 375 6.42 18.60 13.60
N LEU A 376 7.62 18.61 14.21
CA LEU A 376 8.08 17.52 15.07
C LEU A 376 7.17 17.35 16.29
N ASN A 377 6.81 18.47 16.94
CA ASN A 377 5.85 18.46 18.05
C ASN A 377 4.47 17.96 17.59
N ALA A 378 3.95 18.41 16.44
CA ALA A 378 2.65 17.99 15.92
C ALA A 378 2.62 16.47 15.63
N THR A 379 3.70 15.94 15.05
CA THR A 379 3.81 14.51 14.74
C THR A 379 3.88 13.65 15.99
N LEU A 380 4.69 14.03 16.98
CA LEU A 380 4.72 13.32 18.26
C LEU A 380 3.36 13.39 18.98
N GLY A 381 2.70 14.56 18.91
CA GLY A 381 1.34 14.72 19.44
C GLY A 381 0.35 13.77 18.78
N PHE A 382 0.39 13.64 17.45
CA PHE A 382 -0.47 12.70 16.72
C PHE A 382 -0.13 11.24 17.03
N LEU A 383 1.15 10.88 17.14
CA LEU A 383 1.59 9.53 17.46
C LEU A 383 1.09 9.08 18.86
N HIS A 384 1.25 9.92 19.86
CA HIS A 384 0.73 9.63 21.21
C HIS A 384 -0.81 9.58 21.26
N PHE A 385 -1.51 10.38 20.44
CA PHE A 385 -2.96 10.24 20.26
C PHE A 385 -3.31 8.87 19.66
N VAL A 386 -2.59 8.42 18.62
CA VAL A 386 -2.82 7.09 18.01
C VAL A 386 -2.58 5.98 19.02
N ASP A 387 -1.53 6.10 19.83
CA ASP A 387 -1.25 5.14 20.89
C ASP A 387 -2.34 5.14 21.99
N ALA A 388 -2.76 6.31 22.44
CA ALA A 388 -3.87 6.43 23.41
C ALA A 388 -5.19 5.82 22.90
N ARG A 389 -5.41 5.88 21.56
CA ARG A 389 -6.60 5.31 20.92
C ARG A 389 -6.53 3.80 20.77
N HIS A 390 -5.39 3.26 20.37
CA HIS A 390 -5.26 1.88 19.92
C HIS A 390 -4.47 0.98 20.87
N GLY A 391 -3.80 1.55 21.89
CA GLY A 391 -2.98 0.78 22.84
C GLY A 391 -1.83 0.04 22.15
N LEU A 392 -1.11 0.72 21.27
CA LEU A 392 -0.04 0.12 20.44
C LEU A 392 1.26 -0.08 21.19
N THR A 393 1.45 0.69 22.28
CA THR A 393 2.55 0.53 23.21
C THR A 393 2.02 0.01 24.56
N GLN A 394 2.91 -0.22 25.51
CA GLN A 394 2.51 -0.60 26.87
C GLN A 394 2.21 0.65 27.75
N GLU A 395 2.21 1.84 27.17
CA GLU A 395 1.95 3.08 27.90
C GLU A 395 0.46 3.17 28.28
N PRO A 396 0.14 3.52 29.54
CA PRO A 396 -1.24 3.76 29.94
C PRO A 396 -1.89 4.87 29.11
N ARG A 397 -3.14 4.63 28.65
CA ARG A 397 -3.91 5.57 27.82
C ARG A 397 -3.89 7.01 28.33
N GLU A 398 -4.05 7.21 29.64
CA GLU A 398 -4.06 8.54 30.23
C GLU A 398 -2.70 9.25 30.12
N SER A 399 -1.60 8.51 30.23
CA SER A 399 -0.24 9.03 30.04
C SER A 399 -0.01 9.43 28.60
N ALA A 400 -0.35 8.57 27.66
CA ALA A 400 -0.26 8.85 26.22
C ALA A 400 -1.10 10.09 25.84
N MET A 401 -2.31 10.23 26.39
CA MET A 401 -3.16 11.42 26.19
C MET A 401 -2.51 12.70 26.69
N LYS A 402 -1.93 12.69 27.89
CA LYS A 402 -1.23 13.86 28.46
C LYS A 402 -0.04 14.28 27.61
N LYS A 403 0.73 13.31 27.10
CA LYS A 403 1.84 13.57 26.18
C LYS A 403 1.35 14.17 24.87
N ALA A 404 0.30 13.60 24.27
CA ALA A 404 -0.33 14.12 23.07
C ALA A 404 -0.71 15.59 23.22
N GLU A 405 -1.42 15.93 24.29
CA GLU A 405 -1.82 17.32 24.60
C GLU A 405 -0.63 18.26 24.77
N ALA A 406 0.41 17.84 25.48
CA ALA A 406 1.58 18.66 25.71
C ALA A 406 2.33 18.96 24.40
N TYR A 407 2.51 17.99 23.54
CA TYR A 407 3.16 18.16 22.25
C TYR A 407 2.30 19.04 21.30
N ILE A 408 0.99 18.80 21.24
CA ILE A 408 0.06 19.59 20.43
C ILE A 408 0.07 21.07 20.88
N ALA A 409 0.01 21.32 22.18
CA ALA A 409 0.04 22.66 22.73
C ALA A 409 1.34 23.39 22.36
N ARG A 410 2.48 22.71 22.43
CA ARG A 410 3.77 23.28 21.98
C ARG A 410 3.77 23.57 20.49
N ALA A 411 3.31 22.64 19.65
CA ALA A 411 3.22 22.84 18.21
C ALA A 411 2.41 24.09 17.86
N LEU A 412 1.22 24.24 18.47
CA LEU A 412 0.34 25.39 18.23
C LEU A 412 0.85 26.70 18.85
N ALA A 413 1.66 26.64 19.89
CA ALA A 413 2.33 27.83 20.46
C ALA A 413 3.44 28.35 19.53
N ILE A 414 4.14 27.43 18.81
CA ILE A 414 5.19 27.77 17.85
C ILE A 414 4.57 28.21 16.51
N ASP A 415 3.62 27.43 16.01
CA ASP A 415 2.91 27.67 14.74
C ASP A 415 1.40 27.47 14.90
N PRO A 416 0.62 28.56 15.13
CA PRO A 416 -0.84 28.49 15.27
C PRO A 416 -1.59 28.04 14.02
N GLU A 417 -0.91 27.99 12.86
CA GLU A 417 -1.47 27.56 11.57
C GLU A 417 -0.97 26.18 11.13
N ASN A 418 -0.39 25.39 12.04
CA ASN A 418 0.07 24.06 11.73
C ASN A 418 -1.11 23.08 11.52
N ALA A 419 -1.32 22.63 10.28
CA ALA A 419 -2.43 21.75 9.91
C ALA A 419 -2.39 20.41 10.68
N ASP A 420 -1.21 19.80 10.83
CA ASP A 420 -1.05 18.53 11.53
C ASP A 420 -1.29 18.66 13.04
N ALA A 421 -0.93 19.78 13.66
CA ALA A 421 -1.24 20.04 15.05
C ALA A 421 -2.75 20.16 15.27
N HIS A 422 -3.48 20.86 14.38
CA HIS A 422 -4.94 20.93 14.44
C HIS A 422 -5.59 19.57 14.17
N ARG A 423 -5.04 18.76 13.24
CA ARG A 423 -5.46 17.36 13.01
C ARG A 423 -5.30 16.53 14.28
N ALA A 424 -4.16 16.58 14.92
CA ALA A 424 -3.90 15.86 16.18
C ALA A 424 -4.82 16.34 17.32
N ALA A 425 -5.01 17.66 17.43
CA ALA A 425 -5.94 18.24 18.41
C ALA A 425 -7.37 17.76 18.20
N SER A 426 -7.86 17.68 16.96
CA SER A 426 -9.21 17.20 16.67
C SER A 426 -9.41 15.75 17.14
N GLY A 427 -8.39 14.90 16.99
CA GLY A 427 -8.42 13.52 17.49
C GLY A 427 -8.46 13.42 19.02
N VAL A 428 -7.64 14.19 19.71
CA VAL A 428 -7.63 14.26 21.18
C VAL A 428 -8.96 14.75 21.73
N LEU A 429 -9.54 15.79 21.12
CA LEU A 429 -10.84 16.33 21.49
C LEU A 429 -11.96 15.33 21.26
N LEU A 430 -11.91 14.56 20.17
CA LEU A 430 -12.85 13.48 19.90
C LEU A 430 -12.79 12.39 20.97
N LEU A 431 -11.60 11.96 21.40
CA LEU A 431 -11.43 10.97 22.48
C LEU A 431 -11.96 11.47 23.82
N LYS A 432 -12.05 12.79 24.01
CA LYS A 432 -12.63 13.45 25.19
C LYS A 432 -14.12 13.75 25.04
N SER A 433 -14.75 13.30 23.94
CA SER A 433 -16.16 13.57 23.61
C SER A 433 -16.50 15.07 23.52
N ARG A 434 -15.49 15.92 23.19
CA ARG A 434 -15.65 17.36 22.95
C ARG A 434 -15.91 17.60 21.45
N PHE A 435 -17.08 17.15 20.98
CA PHE A 435 -17.39 17.02 19.55
C PHE A 435 -17.38 18.34 18.79
N ASP A 436 -17.91 19.42 19.35
CA ASP A 436 -17.94 20.74 18.69
C ASP A 436 -16.53 21.30 18.48
N GLU A 437 -15.68 21.16 19.48
CA GLU A 437 -14.29 21.62 19.42
C GLU A 437 -13.46 20.71 18.49
N ALA A 438 -13.72 19.40 18.49
CA ALA A 438 -13.09 18.47 17.57
C ALA A 438 -13.44 18.83 16.13
N THR A 439 -14.71 19.14 15.86
CA THR A 439 -15.20 19.61 14.56
C THR A 439 -14.51 20.90 14.11
N ALA A 440 -14.42 21.90 14.99
CA ALA A 440 -13.76 23.18 14.70
C ALA A 440 -12.27 22.98 14.38
N ALA A 441 -11.57 22.13 15.13
CA ALA A 441 -10.16 21.81 14.89
C ALA A 441 -9.96 21.04 13.57
N ALA A 442 -10.84 20.08 13.24
CA ALA A 442 -10.81 19.32 11.98
C ALA A 442 -11.01 20.26 10.77
N ARG A 443 -12.01 21.13 10.81
CA ARG A 443 -12.25 22.15 9.76
C ARG A 443 -11.04 23.06 9.57
N LYS A 444 -10.44 23.50 10.68
CA LYS A 444 -9.23 24.33 10.62
C LYS A 444 -8.06 23.57 10.00
N ALA A 445 -7.84 22.31 10.37
CA ALA A 445 -6.80 21.47 9.78
C ALA A 445 -6.98 21.33 8.25
N ILE A 446 -8.19 21.00 7.78
CA ILE A 446 -8.51 20.87 6.35
C ILE A 446 -8.26 22.18 5.61
N LYS A 447 -8.67 23.32 6.18
CA LYS A 447 -8.46 24.64 5.57
C LYS A 447 -6.97 24.98 5.44
N LEU A 448 -6.16 24.60 6.40
CA LEU A 448 -4.72 24.87 6.43
C LEU A 448 -3.89 23.93 5.56
N GLY A 449 -4.38 22.70 5.34
CA GLY A 449 -3.73 21.70 4.49
C GLY A 449 -4.67 21.14 3.41
N PRO A 450 -5.14 21.94 2.45
CA PRO A 450 -6.17 21.56 1.48
C PRO A 450 -5.74 20.42 0.54
N SER A 451 -4.45 20.27 0.30
CA SER A 451 -3.86 19.20 -0.53
C SER A 451 -3.07 18.17 0.31
N LEU A 452 -3.33 18.08 1.61
CA LEU A 452 -2.79 17.04 2.49
C LEU A 452 -3.83 15.91 2.67
N PRO A 453 -3.71 14.78 1.95
CA PRO A 453 -4.72 13.73 1.95
C PRO A 453 -4.97 13.12 3.33
N GLU A 454 -3.93 12.99 4.16
CA GLU A 454 -4.05 12.47 5.53
C GLU A 454 -4.84 13.40 6.45
N VAL A 455 -4.70 14.71 6.26
CA VAL A 455 -5.47 15.73 7.00
C VAL A 455 -6.94 15.67 6.59
N ALA A 456 -7.22 15.58 5.30
CA ALA A 456 -8.58 15.50 4.77
C ALA A 456 -9.27 14.18 5.18
N MET A 457 -8.57 13.06 5.10
CA MET A 457 -9.08 11.75 5.54
C MET A 457 -9.43 11.76 7.04
N PHE A 458 -8.49 12.22 7.87
CA PHE A 458 -8.71 12.25 9.31
C PHE A 458 -9.77 13.29 9.71
N GLY A 459 -9.80 14.43 9.03
CA GLY A 459 -10.85 15.43 9.21
C GLY A 459 -12.24 14.89 8.87
N CYS A 460 -12.39 14.14 7.77
CA CYS A 460 -13.64 13.44 7.45
C CYS A 460 -14.04 12.45 8.55
N PHE A 461 -13.09 11.68 9.09
CA PHE A 461 -13.35 10.78 10.21
C PHE A 461 -13.91 11.53 11.43
N VAL A 462 -13.27 12.64 11.82
CA VAL A 462 -13.74 13.45 12.98
C VAL A 462 -15.12 14.04 12.71
N LEU A 463 -15.32 14.66 11.53
CA LEU A 463 -16.61 15.21 11.12
C LEU A 463 -17.72 14.14 11.14
N THR A 464 -17.44 12.95 10.66
CA THR A 464 -18.38 11.83 10.66
C THR A 464 -18.75 11.39 12.06
N CYS A 465 -17.77 11.27 12.96
CA CYS A 465 -18.01 10.93 14.37
C CYS A 465 -18.78 12.01 15.13
N SER A 466 -18.64 13.27 14.72
CA SER A 466 -19.30 14.43 15.35
C SER A 466 -20.65 14.80 14.72
N GLY A 467 -21.21 13.96 13.85
CA GLY A 467 -22.54 14.20 13.24
C GLY A 467 -22.53 15.05 11.96
N HIS A 468 -21.36 15.36 11.39
CA HIS A 468 -21.18 16.16 10.18
C HIS A 468 -20.71 15.32 8.97
N ALA A 469 -21.19 14.09 8.84
CA ALA A 469 -20.75 13.13 7.83
C ALA A 469 -20.87 13.65 6.38
N ALA A 470 -21.94 14.35 6.06
CA ALA A 470 -22.19 14.89 4.71
C ALA A 470 -21.09 15.87 4.25
N GLU A 471 -20.60 16.72 5.18
CA GLU A 471 -19.51 17.66 4.92
C GLU A 471 -18.19 16.93 4.61
N GLY A 472 -17.92 15.82 5.31
CA GLY A 472 -16.71 15.05 5.16
C GLY A 472 -16.55 14.35 3.80
N ILE A 473 -17.65 13.99 3.12
CA ILE A 473 -17.63 13.19 1.88
C ILE A 473 -16.81 13.87 0.76
N GLY A 474 -16.96 15.17 0.57
CA GLY A 474 -16.20 15.90 -0.44
C GLY A 474 -14.70 15.89 -0.16
N HIS A 475 -14.32 16.07 1.10
CA HIS A 475 -12.91 16.09 1.51
C HIS A 475 -12.23 14.73 1.34
N ILE A 476 -12.89 13.63 1.74
CA ILE A 476 -12.30 12.28 1.59
C ILE A 476 -12.22 11.84 0.14
N LYS A 477 -13.17 12.23 -0.72
CA LYS A 477 -13.10 11.99 -2.16
C LYS A 477 -11.89 12.68 -2.78
N ASN A 478 -11.67 13.95 -2.46
CA ASN A 478 -10.48 14.68 -2.91
C ASN A 478 -9.19 14.02 -2.39
N ALA A 479 -9.17 13.57 -1.13
CA ALA A 479 -8.04 12.87 -0.57
C ALA A 479 -7.73 11.56 -1.31
N ILE A 480 -8.74 10.80 -1.72
CA ILE A 480 -8.59 9.59 -2.54
C ILE A 480 -8.05 9.94 -3.94
N ALA A 481 -8.52 11.03 -4.56
CA ALA A 481 -8.03 11.49 -5.86
C ALA A 481 -6.54 11.90 -5.80
N MET A 482 -6.14 12.60 -4.75
CA MET A 482 -4.75 13.00 -4.54
C MET A 482 -3.85 11.83 -4.08
N ASN A 483 -4.41 10.73 -3.61
CA ASN A 483 -3.69 9.55 -3.13
C ASN A 483 -4.29 8.26 -3.68
N PRO A 484 -4.18 7.96 -4.99
CA PRO A 484 -4.73 6.75 -5.60
C PRO A 484 -4.31 5.46 -4.90
N ASN A 485 -3.08 5.40 -4.38
CA ASN A 485 -2.54 4.27 -3.61
C ASN A 485 -2.71 4.44 -2.08
N HIS A 486 -3.78 5.12 -1.66
CA HIS A 486 -4.13 5.34 -0.25
C HIS A 486 -4.24 4.04 0.55
N SER A 487 -4.12 4.14 1.88
CA SER A 487 -4.38 3.01 2.77
C SER A 487 -5.85 2.58 2.69
N PRO A 488 -6.16 1.29 2.94
CA PRO A 488 -7.55 0.80 2.94
C PRO A 488 -8.49 1.56 3.88
N SER A 489 -7.98 2.16 4.94
CA SER A 489 -8.76 2.95 5.92
C SER A 489 -9.49 4.15 5.32
N TYR A 490 -9.01 4.72 4.20
CA TYR A 490 -9.73 5.78 3.49
C TYR A 490 -11.11 5.32 3.04
N LEU A 491 -11.21 4.09 2.52
CA LEU A 491 -12.48 3.50 2.12
C LEU A 491 -13.39 3.22 3.33
N GLY A 492 -12.79 2.84 4.47
CA GLY A 492 -13.55 2.68 5.72
C GLY A 492 -14.16 3.99 6.21
N VAL A 493 -13.39 5.10 6.17
CA VAL A 493 -13.89 6.43 6.53
C VAL A 493 -14.97 6.90 5.56
N LEU A 494 -14.77 6.76 4.25
CA LEU A 494 -15.75 7.10 3.23
C LEU A 494 -17.03 6.28 3.38
N GLY A 495 -16.91 4.96 3.59
CA GLY A 495 -18.04 4.07 3.83
C GLY A 495 -18.87 4.48 5.03
N ASN A 496 -18.22 4.85 6.15
CA ASN A 496 -18.94 5.37 7.33
C ASN A 496 -19.65 6.69 7.05
N ALA A 497 -19.03 7.61 6.32
CA ALA A 497 -19.66 8.87 5.94
C ALA A 497 -20.89 8.64 5.04
N TYR A 498 -20.80 7.72 4.08
CA TYR A 498 -21.95 7.31 3.27
C TYR A 498 -23.06 6.65 4.10
N ARG A 499 -22.70 5.70 4.97
CA ARG A 499 -23.67 5.00 5.83
C ARG A 499 -24.48 5.97 6.69
N LEU A 500 -23.79 6.89 7.37
CA LEU A 500 -24.44 7.87 8.25
C LEU A 500 -25.17 8.99 7.51
N THR A 501 -25.10 9.02 6.18
CA THR A 501 -25.90 9.91 5.31
C THR A 501 -26.98 9.16 4.52
N GLY A 502 -27.26 7.89 4.87
CA GLY A 502 -28.30 7.08 4.23
C GLY A 502 -27.94 6.53 2.85
N ARG A 503 -26.70 6.64 2.41
CA ARG A 503 -26.21 6.19 1.09
C ARG A 503 -25.67 4.76 1.19
N SER A 504 -26.58 3.81 1.45
CA SER A 504 -26.24 2.43 1.82
C SER A 504 -25.49 1.66 0.73
N GLU A 505 -25.87 1.80 -0.55
CA GLU A 505 -25.20 1.09 -1.66
C GLU A 505 -23.75 1.54 -1.81
N GLU A 506 -23.50 2.84 -1.75
CA GLU A 506 -22.18 3.42 -1.85
C GLU A 506 -21.31 3.09 -0.61
N ALA A 507 -21.95 3.02 0.56
CA ALA A 507 -21.30 2.58 1.79
C ALA A 507 -20.84 1.12 1.68
N ILE A 508 -21.72 0.21 1.24
CA ILE A 508 -21.38 -1.22 1.03
C ILE A 508 -20.23 -1.36 0.01
N ALA A 509 -20.28 -0.60 -1.09
CA ALA A 509 -19.21 -0.63 -2.09
C ALA A 509 -17.85 -0.19 -1.49
N ALA A 510 -17.84 0.89 -0.70
CA ALA A 510 -16.64 1.36 -0.03
C ALA A 510 -16.10 0.34 1.00
N PHE A 511 -16.98 -0.27 1.80
CA PHE A 511 -16.60 -1.27 2.79
C PHE A 511 -16.12 -2.58 2.16
N ARG A 512 -16.70 -3.01 1.03
CA ARG A 512 -16.19 -4.14 0.25
C ARG A 512 -14.78 -3.85 -0.28
N GLY A 513 -14.53 -2.64 -0.77
CA GLY A 513 -13.19 -2.19 -1.16
C GLY A 513 -12.20 -2.18 0.02
N HIS A 514 -12.66 -1.79 1.21
CA HIS A 514 -11.86 -1.87 2.44
C HIS A 514 -11.52 -3.32 2.79
N HIS A 515 -12.53 -4.20 2.80
CA HIS A 515 -12.37 -5.62 3.09
C HIS A 515 -11.42 -6.33 2.12
N ALA A 516 -11.53 -6.06 0.82
CA ALA A 516 -10.68 -6.65 -0.21
C ALA A 516 -9.18 -6.33 -0.02
N ARG A 517 -8.86 -5.16 0.53
CA ARG A 517 -7.48 -4.71 0.81
C ARG A 517 -7.03 -4.94 2.25
N SER A 518 -7.96 -5.17 3.17
CA SER A 518 -7.74 -5.47 4.60
C SER A 518 -8.81 -6.44 5.08
N PRO A 519 -8.56 -7.77 5.02
CA PRO A 519 -9.55 -8.79 5.35
C PRO A 519 -10.19 -8.60 6.72
N GLY A 520 -11.52 -8.69 6.79
CA GLY A 520 -12.33 -8.53 8.00
C GLY A 520 -12.68 -7.08 8.36
N TYR A 521 -12.00 -6.07 7.80
CA TYR A 521 -12.36 -4.67 8.03
C TYR A 521 -13.50 -4.23 7.10
N GLY A 522 -14.43 -3.42 7.62
CA GLY A 522 -15.63 -2.98 6.91
C GLY A 522 -16.80 -3.97 6.95
N LEU A 523 -16.57 -5.25 7.28
CA LEU A 523 -17.66 -6.23 7.35
C LEU A 523 -18.64 -5.94 8.48
N SER A 524 -18.20 -5.45 9.64
CA SER A 524 -19.08 -5.00 10.72
C SER A 524 -20.08 -3.96 10.27
N ASP A 525 -19.62 -3.02 9.45
CA ASP A 525 -20.46 -1.94 8.95
C ASP A 525 -21.45 -2.43 7.86
N ILE A 526 -21.05 -3.40 7.04
CA ILE A 526 -21.95 -4.07 6.09
C ILE A 526 -23.05 -4.83 6.84
N ILE A 527 -22.71 -5.57 7.92
CA ILE A 527 -23.68 -6.26 8.77
C ILE A 527 -24.74 -5.27 9.30
N MET A 528 -24.31 -4.11 9.83
CA MET A 528 -25.23 -3.11 10.34
C MET A 528 -26.18 -2.58 9.26
N ILE A 529 -25.68 -2.33 8.05
CA ILE A 529 -26.49 -1.88 6.92
C ILE A 529 -27.51 -2.95 6.51
N GLN A 530 -27.09 -4.19 6.36
CA GLN A 530 -27.93 -5.33 5.95
C GLN A 530 -29.03 -5.59 6.99
N GLU A 531 -28.68 -5.64 8.28
CA GLU A 531 -29.60 -5.91 9.37
C GLU A 531 -30.66 -4.80 9.49
N GLN A 532 -30.24 -3.53 9.43
CA GLN A 532 -31.13 -2.37 9.46
C GLN A 532 -32.02 -2.26 8.23
N ALA A 533 -31.62 -2.87 7.10
CA ALA A 533 -32.45 -3.00 5.90
C ALA A 533 -33.38 -4.23 5.90
N GLY A 534 -33.31 -5.09 6.91
CA GLY A 534 -34.09 -6.32 7.02
C GLY A 534 -33.52 -7.52 6.24
N HIS A 535 -32.28 -7.44 5.76
CA HIS A 535 -31.58 -8.48 5.02
C HIS A 535 -30.84 -9.41 6.01
N ILE A 536 -31.59 -10.07 6.88
CA ILE A 536 -31.07 -10.80 8.07
C ILE A 536 -30.13 -11.95 7.69
N GLU A 537 -30.48 -12.74 6.67
CA GLU A 537 -29.65 -13.89 6.24
C GLU A 537 -28.33 -13.43 5.64
N GLU A 538 -28.33 -12.38 4.82
CA GLU A 538 -27.10 -11.78 4.29
C GLU A 538 -26.20 -11.22 5.41
N ALA A 539 -26.81 -10.60 6.44
CA ALA A 539 -26.09 -10.09 7.59
C ALA A 539 -25.38 -11.24 8.38
N ARG A 540 -26.04 -12.39 8.54
CA ARG A 540 -25.48 -13.59 9.19
C ARG A 540 -24.34 -14.21 8.38
N GLU A 541 -24.48 -14.27 7.05
CA GLU A 541 -23.40 -14.71 6.16
C GLU A 541 -22.18 -13.79 6.28
N THR A 542 -22.42 -12.48 6.27
CA THR A 542 -21.36 -11.48 6.45
C THR A 542 -20.71 -11.58 7.84
N ALA A 543 -21.48 -11.87 8.89
CA ALA A 543 -20.97 -12.09 10.24
C ALA A 543 -20.06 -13.33 10.30
N THR A 544 -20.44 -14.41 9.61
CA THR A 544 -19.60 -15.61 9.50
C THR A 544 -18.25 -15.29 8.84
N GLN A 545 -18.26 -14.51 7.75
CA GLN A 545 -17.04 -14.05 7.08
C GLN A 545 -16.18 -13.15 8.00
N LEU A 546 -16.81 -12.27 8.78
CA LEU A 546 -16.11 -11.41 9.73
C LEU A 546 -15.38 -12.22 10.80
N ILE A 547 -16.06 -13.18 11.43
CA ILE A 547 -15.47 -14.04 12.46
C ILE A 547 -14.36 -14.94 11.88
N ALA A 548 -14.55 -15.47 10.65
CA ALA A 548 -13.51 -16.23 9.98
C ALA A 548 -12.24 -15.39 9.72
N ALA A 549 -12.40 -14.14 9.29
CA ALA A 549 -11.28 -13.24 9.03
C ALA A 549 -10.66 -12.64 10.31
N ARG A 550 -11.45 -12.48 11.36
CA ARG A 550 -11.07 -11.85 12.65
C ARG A 550 -11.68 -12.60 13.83
N PRO A 551 -11.13 -13.77 14.22
CA PRO A 551 -11.71 -14.63 15.25
C PRO A 551 -11.88 -13.96 16.64
N ALA A 552 -11.07 -12.95 16.94
CA ALA A 552 -11.15 -12.19 18.21
C ALA A 552 -12.11 -10.99 18.16
N PHE A 553 -12.87 -10.81 17.07
CA PHE A 553 -13.82 -9.71 16.95
C PHE A 553 -15.07 -9.98 17.80
N THR A 554 -15.43 -9.03 18.67
CA THR A 554 -16.61 -9.10 19.54
C THR A 554 -17.32 -7.76 19.58
N VAL A 555 -18.59 -7.74 20.01
CA VAL A 555 -19.35 -6.50 20.21
C VAL A 555 -18.64 -5.59 21.21
N SER A 556 -18.16 -6.15 22.33
CA SER A 556 -17.41 -5.39 23.35
C SER A 556 -16.11 -4.79 22.81
N SER A 557 -15.37 -5.53 21.95
CA SER A 557 -14.14 -5.03 21.33
C SER A 557 -14.43 -3.91 20.35
N TRP A 558 -15.51 -4.03 19.57
CA TRP A 558 -15.96 -3.00 18.63
C TRP A 558 -16.37 -1.71 19.34
N LEU A 559 -17.19 -1.80 20.41
CA LEU A 559 -17.66 -0.66 21.20
C LEU A 559 -16.49 0.21 21.73
N LYS A 560 -15.39 -0.41 22.17
CA LYS A 560 -14.19 0.30 22.65
C LYS A 560 -13.55 1.20 21.60
N THR A 561 -13.81 0.96 20.33
CA THR A 561 -13.23 1.73 19.21
C THR A 561 -14.16 2.83 18.67
N GLN A 562 -15.39 2.94 19.20
CA GLN A 562 -16.38 3.90 18.74
C GLN A 562 -16.30 5.23 19.51
N PHE A 563 -16.40 6.32 18.75
CA PHE A 563 -16.36 7.69 19.28
C PHE A 563 -17.38 8.53 18.50
N ARG A 564 -18.69 8.29 18.73
CA ARG A 564 -19.76 8.97 18.00
C ARG A 564 -20.66 9.75 18.93
N VAL A 565 -21.15 10.90 18.43
CA VAL A 565 -22.06 11.77 19.17
C VAL A 565 -23.46 11.17 19.25
N ASP A 566 -23.88 10.42 18.22
CA ASP A 566 -25.23 9.83 18.09
C ASP A 566 -25.33 8.52 18.90
N ALA A 567 -25.93 8.61 20.08
CA ALA A 567 -26.12 7.46 20.98
C ALA A 567 -27.22 6.51 20.48
N GLU A 568 -28.25 7.02 19.78
CA GLU A 568 -29.33 6.18 19.23
C GLU A 568 -28.81 5.31 18.08
N GLN A 569 -28.02 5.90 17.17
CA GLN A 569 -27.37 5.15 16.10
C GLN A 569 -26.39 4.11 16.68
N MET A 570 -25.66 4.46 17.74
CA MET A 570 -24.76 3.51 18.41
C MET A 570 -25.52 2.32 19.02
N ALA A 571 -26.69 2.57 19.61
CA ALA A 571 -27.53 1.50 20.16
C ALA A 571 -28.08 0.60 19.04
N ALA A 572 -28.55 1.18 17.93
CA ALA A 572 -29.03 0.46 16.77
C ALA A 572 -27.91 -0.39 16.14
N ASP A 573 -26.72 0.17 15.93
CA ASP A 573 -25.54 -0.52 15.42
C ASP A 573 -25.16 -1.73 16.29
N THR A 574 -25.17 -1.55 17.61
CA THR A 574 -24.88 -2.60 18.58
C THR A 574 -25.93 -3.72 18.53
N ALA A 575 -27.20 -3.37 18.40
CA ALA A 575 -28.30 -4.33 18.27
C ALA A 575 -28.16 -5.15 16.98
N SER A 576 -27.80 -4.52 15.85
CA SER A 576 -27.59 -5.18 14.57
C SER A 576 -26.46 -6.21 14.63
N LEU A 577 -25.32 -5.89 15.26
CA LEU A 577 -24.22 -6.83 15.42
C LEU A 577 -24.62 -8.07 16.24
N ARG A 578 -25.41 -7.87 17.31
CA ARG A 578 -25.92 -8.96 18.14
C ARG A 578 -26.91 -9.85 17.38
N ALA A 579 -27.84 -9.25 16.64
CA ALA A 579 -28.85 -9.95 15.86
C ALA A 579 -28.23 -10.81 14.74
N ALA A 580 -27.13 -10.36 14.15
CA ALA A 580 -26.36 -11.11 13.18
C ALA A 580 -25.50 -12.24 13.80
N GLY A 581 -25.45 -12.36 15.15
CA GLY A 581 -24.74 -13.43 15.83
C GLY A 581 -23.28 -13.14 16.17
N ILE A 582 -22.85 -11.88 16.21
CA ILE A 582 -21.49 -11.51 16.68
C ILE A 582 -21.38 -11.75 18.19
N PRO A 583 -20.32 -12.43 18.69
CA PRO A 583 -20.11 -12.71 20.11
C PRO A 583 -20.01 -11.43 20.94
N GLU A 584 -20.52 -11.48 22.19
CA GLU A 584 -20.49 -10.32 23.09
C GLU A 584 -19.08 -10.04 23.64
N GLN A 585 -18.33 -11.13 24.01
CA GLN A 585 -16.97 -11.10 24.58
C GLN A 585 -16.04 -12.08 23.88
#